data_90efe3d946a54be3f1370451ae787d71
#
_entry.id   90efe3d946a54be3f1370451ae787d71
#
_cell.length_a   1.000
_cell.length_b   1.000
_cell.length_c   1.000
_cell.angle_alpha   90.00
_cell.angle_beta   90.00
_cell.angle_gamma   90.00
#
_symmetry.space_group_name_H-M   'P 1'
#
loop_
_entity.id
_entity.type
_entity.pdbx_description
1 polymer ?
#
loop_
_entity_poly.entity_id
_entity_poly.type
_entity_poly.pdbx_seq_one_letter_code
_entity_poly.pdbx_strand_id
1 'polypeptide(L)'
;PESRGIGVVFQDYALFPHLDVTGNVGFGLRGHSTRDRAARVAEMLSLVGLPELSQRFPHELSGGQQQRVALARALAPSPAVLLLDEPFSSLDPDLRERLALELRDLLKRAGTTTLLVTHDQYEAFALADRVGVMNAGRIEQWDTPYRLYHRPATRVVADFVGLGAFLPGRIEHKDGLSTVHIELGSLPIRERTDQAMAEAQADHLSGEITVLLRPDDVIHDDASPVQAQVVRKAFRGAQFLYTLELPSGTTLMALVPSHHDHAIGERIGIRFDADHIVTYEKSPSR
;
A
#
# COMPACT_ATOMS: atom_id res chain seq x y z
N PRO A 1 -32.13 -0.43 3.92
CA PRO A 1 -30.73 -0.41 4.29
C PRO A 1 -30.42 -1.37 5.44
N GLU A 2 -31.26 -1.35 6.48
CA GLU A 2 -31.06 -2.09 7.75
C GLU A 2 -31.03 -3.63 7.58
N SER A 3 -31.64 -4.17 6.55
CA SER A 3 -31.69 -5.61 6.27
C SER A 3 -30.48 -6.16 5.50
N ARG A 4 -29.55 -5.30 5.09
CA ARG A 4 -28.42 -5.72 4.23
C ARG A 4 -27.25 -6.33 5.00
N GLY A 5 -27.24 -6.22 6.33
CA GLY A 5 -26.14 -6.72 7.16
C GLY A 5 -24.78 -6.03 6.86
N ILE A 6 -24.80 -4.75 6.49
CA ILE A 6 -23.61 -3.95 6.16
C ILE A 6 -23.44 -2.87 7.21
N GLY A 7 -22.26 -2.82 7.84
CA GLY A 7 -21.80 -1.70 8.67
C GLY A 7 -21.04 -0.69 7.84
N VAL A 8 -21.14 0.60 8.17
CA VAL A 8 -20.41 1.67 7.47
C VAL A 8 -19.75 2.59 8.48
N VAL A 9 -18.50 2.91 8.25
CA VAL A 9 -17.77 3.97 8.93
C VAL A 9 -17.40 5.03 7.88
N PHE A 10 -17.90 6.23 8.06
CA PHE A 10 -17.67 7.37 7.19
C PHE A 10 -16.38 8.11 7.57
N GLN A 11 -15.85 8.90 6.66
CA GLN A 11 -14.63 9.70 6.80
C GLN A 11 -14.65 10.64 8.02
N ASP A 12 -15.80 11.23 8.33
CA ASP A 12 -16.03 12.14 9.48
C ASP A 12 -16.53 11.40 10.72
N TYR A 13 -16.47 10.04 10.69
CA TYR A 13 -16.99 9.13 11.72
C TYR A 13 -18.49 9.19 11.94
N ALA A 14 -19.16 10.27 11.58
CA ALA A 14 -20.61 10.53 11.68
C ALA A 14 -21.21 10.09 13.02
N LEU A 15 -20.52 10.39 14.14
CA LEU A 15 -21.05 10.11 15.48
C LEU A 15 -22.20 11.05 15.79
N PHE A 16 -23.21 10.53 16.51
CA PHE A 16 -24.33 11.32 16.96
C PHE A 16 -23.89 12.21 18.14
N PRO A 17 -23.82 13.56 17.98
CA PRO A 17 -23.22 14.45 18.97
C PRO A 17 -24.05 14.58 20.25
N HIS A 18 -25.36 14.24 20.18
CA HIS A 18 -26.29 14.26 21.30
C HIS A 18 -26.36 12.95 22.08
N LEU A 19 -25.66 11.92 21.64
CA LEU A 19 -25.54 10.64 22.32
C LEU A 19 -24.14 10.47 22.91
N ASP A 20 -24.06 9.87 24.08
CA ASP A 20 -22.79 9.40 24.65
C ASP A 20 -22.25 8.20 23.84
N VAL A 21 -21.10 7.69 24.23
CA VAL A 21 -20.46 6.53 23.58
C VAL A 21 -21.36 5.31 23.64
N THR A 22 -22.01 5.04 24.78
CA THR A 22 -22.95 3.92 24.93
C THR A 22 -24.14 4.06 23.96
N GLY A 23 -24.72 5.25 23.86
CA GLY A 23 -25.82 5.55 22.96
C GLY A 23 -25.43 5.41 21.49
N ASN A 24 -24.24 5.89 21.12
CA ASN A 24 -23.70 5.75 19.77
C ASN A 24 -23.52 4.27 19.39
N VAL A 25 -22.79 3.49 20.21
CA VAL A 25 -22.53 2.07 19.93
C VAL A 25 -23.83 1.25 19.91
N GLY A 26 -24.74 1.53 20.85
CA GLY A 26 -26.03 0.84 20.95
C GLY A 26 -27.09 1.27 19.92
N PHE A 27 -26.79 2.27 19.06
CA PHE A 27 -27.80 2.84 18.15
C PHE A 27 -28.37 1.83 17.16
N GLY A 28 -27.54 0.97 16.60
CA GLY A 28 -27.93 -0.08 15.65
C GLY A 28 -28.57 -1.32 16.29
N LEU A 29 -28.62 -1.41 17.63
CA LEU A 29 -29.15 -2.59 18.36
C LEU A 29 -30.65 -2.45 18.68
N ARG A 30 -31.44 -1.91 17.74
CA ARG A 30 -32.88 -1.80 17.87
C ARG A 30 -33.52 -3.20 17.86
N GLY A 31 -34.47 -3.42 18.75
CA GLY A 31 -35.17 -4.73 18.86
C GLY A 31 -34.51 -5.75 19.80
N HIS A 32 -33.32 -5.46 20.34
CA HIS A 32 -32.70 -6.27 21.40
C HIS A 32 -33.29 -5.91 22.78
N SER A 33 -33.25 -6.86 23.72
CA SER A 33 -33.56 -6.55 25.12
C SER A 33 -32.57 -5.55 25.67
N THR A 34 -32.98 -4.77 26.69
CA THR A 34 -32.08 -3.82 27.37
C THR A 34 -30.82 -4.51 27.90
N ARG A 35 -30.93 -5.73 28.41
CA ARG A 35 -29.84 -6.53 28.91
C ARG A 35 -28.86 -6.94 27.78
N ASP A 36 -29.38 -7.47 26.69
CA ASP A 36 -28.55 -7.94 25.56
C ASP A 36 -27.84 -6.76 24.87
N ARG A 37 -28.57 -5.63 24.73
CA ARG A 37 -28.00 -4.40 24.22
C ARG A 37 -26.83 -3.90 25.09
N ALA A 38 -27.01 -3.85 26.41
CA ALA A 38 -25.96 -3.43 27.33
C ALA A 38 -24.74 -4.37 27.29
N ALA A 39 -24.98 -5.68 27.25
CA ALA A 39 -23.90 -6.67 27.14
C ALA A 39 -23.14 -6.51 25.80
N ARG A 40 -23.84 -6.31 24.69
CA ARG A 40 -23.20 -6.13 23.38
C ARG A 40 -22.41 -4.81 23.29
N VAL A 41 -22.93 -3.72 23.86
CA VAL A 41 -22.20 -2.45 23.93
C VAL A 41 -20.91 -2.61 24.75
N ALA A 42 -20.98 -3.26 25.91
CA ALA A 42 -19.79 -3.49 26.75
C ALA A 42 -18.76 -4.36 26.02
N GLU A 43 -19.18 -5.39 25.31
CA GLU A 43 -18.32 -6.23 24.47
C GLU A 43 -17.62 -5.40 23.39
N MET A 44 -18.34 -4.55 22.66
CA MET A 44 -17.79 -3.73 21.60
C MET A 44 -16.81 -2.67 22.15
N LEU A 45 -17.13 -2.03 23.28
CA LEU A 45 -16.22 -1.08 23.92
C LEU A 45 -14.93 -1.76 24.42
N SER A 46 -15.04 -2.99 24.93
CA SER A 46 -13.86 -3.78 25.29
C SER A 46 -13.03 -4.14 24.06
N LEU A 47 -13.67 -4.54 22.94
CA LEU A 47 -13.02 -4.88 21.68
C LEU A 47 -12.16 -3.71 21.14
N VAL A 48 -12.71 -2.48 21.19
CA VAL A 48 -12.01 -1.27 20.71
C VAL A 48 -11.12 -0.61 21.79
N GLY A 49 -11.04 -1.17 23.01
CA GLY A 49 -10.19 -0.69 24.10
C GLY A 49 -10.65 0.62 24.71
N LEU A 50 -11.96 0.87 24.82
CA LEU A 50 -12.54 2.10 25.37
C LEU A 50 -13.64 1.86 26.42
N PRO A 51 -13.54 0.85 27.32
CA PRO A 51 -14.62 0.54 28.27
C PRO A 51 -14.88 1.68 29.26
N GLU A 52 -13.83 2.47 29.59
CA GLU A 52 -13.90 3.57 30.56
C GLU A 52 -14.54 4.86 29.99
N LEU A 53 -14.70 4.94 28.64
CA LEU A 53 -15.24 6.14 27.98
C LEU A 53 -16.74 6.04 27.70
N SER A 54 -17.43 5.04 28.24
CA SER A 54 -18.84 4.72 27.93
C SER A 54 -19.82 5.88 28.04
N GLN A 55 -19.59 6.80 29.00
CA GLN A 55 -20.45 7.96 29.28
C GLN A 55 -19.97 9.28 28.66
N ARG A 56 -18.83 9.26 27.94
CA ARG A 56 -18.31 10.45 27.27
C ARG A 56 -19.11 10.75 26.01
N PHE A 57 -19.18 12.04 25.66
CA PHE A 57 -19.75 12.52 24.41
C PHE A 57 -18.68 12.64 23.32
N PRO A 58 -19.07 12.62 22.02
CA PRO A 58 -18.11 12.72 20.92
C PRO A 58 -17.14 13.90 21.01
N HIS A 59 -17.59 15.07 21.45
CA HIS A 59 -16.75 16.26 21.59
C HIS A 59 -15.69 16.17 22.71
N GLU A 60 -15.79 15.19 23.59
CA GLU A 60 -14.83 14.92 24.66
C GLU A 60 -13.76 13.90 24.27
N LEU A 61 -13.84 13.36 23.03
CA LEU A 61 -12.98 12.29 22.51
C LEU A 61 -11.94 12.81 21.54
N SER A 62 -10.74 12.24 21.55
CA SER A 62 -9.78 12.44 20.48
C SER A 62 -10.27 11.84 19.15
N GLY A 63 -9.72 12.26 18.01
CA GLY A 63 -10.09 11.72 16.70
C GLY A 63 -9.97 10.21 16.61
N GLY A 64 -8.88 9.63 17.12
CA GLY A 64 -8.70 8.17 17.17
C GLY A 64 -9.70 7.45 18.08
N GLN A 65 -10.11 8.09 19.19
CA GLN A 65 -11.18 7.56 20.04
C GLN A 65 -12.55 7.62 19.34
N GLN A 66 -12.86 8.74 18.64
CA GLN A 66 -14.07 8.86 17.84
C GLN A 66 -14.15 7.79 16.74
N GLN A 67 -13.05 7.54 16.05
CA GLN A 67 -12.94 6.46 15.07
C GLN A 67 -13.24 5.10 15.67
N ARG A 68 -12.65 4.76 16.81
CA ARG A 68 -12.89 3.48 17.49
C ARG A 68 -14.34 3.34 17.96
N VAL A 69 -14.98 4.43 18.40
CA VAL A 69 -16.42 4.44 18.73
C VAL A 69 -17.28 4.21 17.49
N ALA A 70 -16.97 4.86 16.36
CA ALA A 70 -17.67 4.65 15.09
C ALA A 70 -17.55 3.20 14.61
N LEU A 71 -16.37 2.63 14.77
CA LEU A 71 -16.12 1.22 14.45
C LEU A 71 -16.93 0.29 15.35
N ALA A 72 -16.92 0.51 16.67
CA ALA A 72 -17.75 -0.24 17.64
C ALA A 72 -19.23 -0.16 17.30
N ARG A 73 -19.73 1.03 16.92
CA ARG A 73 -21.12 1.23 16.45
C ARG A 73 -21.43 0.41 15.20
N ALA A 74 -20.52 0.42 14.23
CA ALA A 74 -20.73 -0.30 12.98
C ALA A 74 -20.66 -1.83 13.15
N LEU A 75 -19.85 -2.32 14.10
CA LEU A 75 -19.68 -3.75 14.41
C LEU A 75 -20.76 -4.29 15.37
N ALA A 76 -21.39 -3.43 16.16
CA ALA A 76 -22.35 -3.85 17.18
C ALA A 76 -23.48 -4.74 16.63
N PRO A 77 -24.09 -4.46 15.45
CA PRO A 77 -25.12 -5.31 14.85
C PRO A 77 -24.58 -6.61 14.23
N SER A 78 -23.29 -6.93 14.36
CA SER A 78 -22.63 -8.10 13.74
C SER A 78 -22.84 -8.14 12.21
N PRO A 79 -22.38 -7.11 11.48
CA PRO A 79 -22.56 -7.04 10.04
C PRO A 79 -21.76 -8.13 9.32
N ALA A 80 -22.28 -8.62 8.19
CA ALA A 80 -21.55 -9.54 7.32
C ALA A 80 -20.35 -8.85 6.61
N VAL A 81 -20.50 -7.54 6.32
CA VAL A 81 -19.49 -6.71 5.68
C VAL A 81 -19.40 -5.36 6.37
N LEU A 82 -18.19 -4.90 6.60
CA LEU A 82 -17.88 -3.56 7.09
C LEU A 82 -17.26 -2.73 5.95
N LEU A 83 -17.80 -1.55 5.71
CA LEU A 83 -17.27 -0.57 4.75
C LEU A 83 -16.59 0.54 5.52
N LEU A 84 -15.35 0.85 5.16
CA LEU A 84 -14.55 1.95 5.71
C LEU A 84 -14.25 2.93 4.58
N ASP A 85 -14.68 4.18 4.71
CA ASP A 85 -14.48 5.22 3.73
C ASP A 85 -13.45 6.23 4.26
N GLU A 86 -12.23 6.18 3.73
CA GLU A 86 -11.09 7.04 4.10
C GLU A 86 -10.90 7.23 5.62
N PRO A 87 -10.81 6.17 6.42
CA PRO A 87 -10.92 6.27 7.88
C PRO A 87 -9.79 7.07 8.54
N PHE A 88 -8.68 7.31 7.86
CA PHE A 88 -7.52 8.01 8.44
C PHE A 88 -7.18 9.34 7.74
N SER A 89 -8.01 9.80 6.81
CA SER A 89 -7.72 11.01 5.99
C SER A 89 -7.50 12.29 6.81
N SER A 90 -8.07 12.36 8.02
CA SER A 90 -7.96 13.52 8.91
C SER A 90 -6.77 13.44 9.90
N LEU A 91 -5.95 12.39 9.83
CA LEU A 91 -4.85 12.16 10.78
C LEU A 91 -3.49 12.54 10.16
N ASP A 92 -2.55 12.89 11.05
CA ASP A 92 -1.15 13.06 10.66
C ASP A 92 -0.51 11.71 10.27
N PRO A 93 0.57 11.73 9.44
CA PRO A 93 1.16 10.50 8.89
C PRO A 93 1.66 9.49 9.95
N ASP A 94 2.33 9.98 11.00
CA ASP A 94 2.92 9.10 12.03
C ASP A 94 1.84 8.39 12.86
N LEU A 95 0.77 9.13 13.18
CA LEU A 95 -0.38 8.58 13.90
C LEU A 95 -1.15 7.60 13.01
N ARG A 96 -1.26 7.89 11.72
CA ARG A 96 -1.96 7.08 10.72
C ARG A 96 -1.36 5.68 10.61
N GLU A 97 -0.03 5.56 10.45
CA GLU A 97 0.64 4.27 10.32
C GLU A 97 0.41 3.38 11.56
N ARG A 98 0.57 3.94 12.75
CA ARG A 98 0.33 3.21 14.00
C ARG A 98 -1.11 2.75 14.13
N LEU A 99 -2.07 3.64 13.85
CA LEU A 99 -3.51 3.33 13.95
C LEU A 99 -3.95 2.33 12.87
N ALA A 100 -3.33 2.31 11.71
CA ALA A 100 -3.61 1.33 10.68
C ALA A 100 -3.30 -0.09 11.16
N LEU A 101 -2.15 -0.31 11.80
CA LEU A 101 -1.81 -1.62 12.37
C LEU A 101 -2.77 -2.02 13.51
N GLU A 102 -3.09 -1.08 14.41
CA GLU A 102 -4.06 -1.33 15.49
C GLU A 102 -5.45 -1.69 14.94
N LEU A 103 -5.89 -0.99 13.88
CA LEU A 103 -7.16 -1.26 13.22
C LEU A 103 -7.16 -2.65 12.56
N ARG A 104 -6.05 -3.02 11.89
CA ARG A 104 -5.92 -4.36 11.30
C ARG A 104 -6.12 -5.45 12.33
N ASP A 105 -5.44 -5.36 13.48
CA ASP A 105 -5.55 -6.33 14.57
C ASP A 105 -6.98 -6.40 15.13
N LEU A 106 -7.63 -5.25 15.22
CA LEU A 106 -9.01 -5.15 15.68
C LEU A 106 -9.98 -5.81 14.71
N LEU A 107 -9.84 -5.54 13.40
CA LEU A 107 -10.67 -6.14 12.35
C LEU A 107 -10.47 -7.66 12.27
N LYS A 108 -9.23 -8.14 12.42
CA LYS A 108 -8.93 -9.58 12.48
C LYS A 108 -9.61 -10.25 13.68
N ARG A 109 -9.58 -9.62 14.85
CA ARG A 109 -10.29 -10.12 16.05
C ARG A 109 -11.81 -10.10 15.90
N ALA A 110 -12.34 -9.08 15.22
CA ALA A 110 -13.77 -8.99 14.93
C ALA A 110 -14.25 -10.07 13.94
N GLY A 111 -13.36 -10.62 13.13
CA GLY A 111 -13.67 -11.66 12.15
C GLY A 111 -14.62 -11.21 11.03
N THR A 112 -14.76 -9.89 10.80
CA THR A 112 -15.70 -9.31 9.84
C THR A 112 -14.98 -9.02 8.52
N THR A 113 -15.60 -9.45 7.39
CA THR A 113 -15.11 -9.05 6.06
C THR A 113 -15.17 -7.53 5.92
N THR A 114 -14.05 -6.91 5.58
CA THR A 114 -13.96 -5.45 5.52
C THR A 114 -13.54 -5.00 4.13
N LEU A 115 -14.23 -3.99 3.60
CA LEU A 115 -13.84 -3.26 2.40
C LEU A 115 -13.41 -1.85 2.81
N LEU A 116 -12.15 -1.51 2.53
CA LEU A 116 -11.59 -0.19 2.76
C LEU A 116 -11.48 0.57 1.44
N VAL A 117 -11.91 1.83 1.43
CA VAL A 117 -11.62 2.79 0.38
C VAL A 117 -10.61 3.79 0.93
N THR A 118 -9.49 3.96 0.24
CA THR A 118 -8.45 4.93 0.60
C THR A 118 -7.69 5.38 -0.65
N HIS A 119 -7.15 6.58 -0.60
CA HIS A 119 -6.18 7.09 -1.59
C HIS A 119 -4.72 6.95 -1.10
N ASP A 120 -4.51 6.46 0.10
CA ASP A 120 -3.18 6.25 0.69
C ASP A 120 -2.74 4.79 0.50
N GLN A 121 -1.64 4.61 -0.25
CA GLN A 121 -1.09 3.29 -0.52
C GLN A 121 -0.56 2.59 0.75
N TYR A 122 -0.03 3.34 1.71
CA TYR A 122 0.51 2.76 2.95
C TYR A 122 -0.62 2.21 3.82
N GLU A 123 -1.75 2.91 3.89
CA GLU A 123 -2.95 2.39 4.54
C GLU A 123 -3.42 1.09 3.90
N ALA A 124 -3.55 1.09 2.56
CA ALA A 124 -3.98 -0.11 1.84
C ALA A 124 -3.03 -1.28 2.08
N PHE A 125 -1.72 -1.04 2.06
CA PHE A 125 -0.71 -2.08 2.24
C PHE A 125 -0.62 -2.59 3.68
N ALA A 126 -0.83 -1.72 4.68
CA ALA A 126 -0.83 -2.12 6.08
C ALA A 126 -2.07 -2.91 6.49
N LEU A 127 -3.24 -2.55 5.94
CA LEU A 127 -4.53 -3.08 6.39
C LEU A 127 -5.02 -4.28 5.58
N ALA A 128 -4.90 -4.23 4.26
CA ALA A 128 -5.62 -5.14 3.39
C ALA A 128 -4.86 -6.46 3.13
N ASP A 129 -5.60 -7.56 3.03
CA ASP A 129 -5.08 -8.82 2.52
C ASP A 129 -5.01 -8.81 0.98
N ARG A 130 -5.90 -8.05 0.35
CA ARG A 130 -5.93 -7.80 -1.11
C ARG A 130 -6.30 -6.35 -1.38
N VAL A 131 -5.69 -5.79 -2.42
CA VAL A 131 -5.88 -4.40 -2.83
C VAL A 131 -6.29 -4.36 -4.29
N GLY A 132 -7.30 -3.54 -4.60
CA GLY A 132 -7.71 -3.21 -5.96
C GLY A 132 -7.26 -1.80 -6.32
N VAL A 133 -6.43 -1.65 -7.33
CA VAL A 133 -6.07 -0.33 -7.88
C VAL A 133 -7.13 0.06 -8.90
N MET A 134 -7.80 1.18 -8.63
CA MET A 134 -8.85 1.70 -9.50
C MET A 134 -8.35 2.91 -10.29
N ASN A 135 -8.58 2.91 -11.58
CA ASN A 135 -8.29 4.03 -12.46
C ASN A 135 -9.42 4.21 -13.49
N ALA A 136 -9.85 5.46 -13.73
CA ALA A 136 -10.90 5.81 -14.67
C ALA A 136 -12.18 4.92 -14.57
N GLY A 137 -12.59 4.58 -13.33
CA GLY A 137 -13.79 3.78 -13.05
C GLY A 137 -13.65 2.28 -13.27
N ARG A 138 -12.42 1.78 -13.48
CA ARG A 138 -12.12 0.35 -13.68
C ARG A 138 -11.07 -0.12 -12.68
N ILE A 139 -11.13 -1.39 -12.30
CA ILE A 139 -10.08 -2.04 -11.54
C ILE A 139 -8.99 -2.49 -12.50
N GLU A 140 -7.82 -1.87 -12.42
CA GLU A 140 -6.64 -2.18 -13.23
C GLU A 140 -5.97 -3.48 -12.80
N GLN A 141 -5.89 -3.70 -11.47
CA GLN A 141 -5.33 -4.91 -10.89
C GLN A 141 -5.95 -5.15 -9.51
N TRP A 142 -6.15 -6.42 -9.17
CA TRP A 142 -6.61 -6.87 -7.86
C TRP A 142 -5.70 -7.98 -7.35
N ASP A 143 -4.84 -7.66 -6.39
CA ASP A 143 -3.85 -8.61 -5.88
C ASP A 143 -3.45 -8.34 -4.41
N THR A 144 -2.50 -9.10 -3.89
CA THR A 144 -1.87 -8.79 -2.59
C THR A 144 -1.00 -7.52 -2.70
N PRO A 145 -0.80 -6.77 -1.60
CA PRO A 145 0.11 -5.62 -1.57
C PRO A 145 1.48 -5.91 -2.16
N TYR A 146 2.08 -7.05 -1.76
CA TYR A 146 3.38 -7.49 -2.28
C TYR A 146 3.39 -7.64 -3.81
N ARG A 147 2.38 -8.29 -4.38
CA ARG A 147 2.30 -8.49 -5.84
C ARG A 147 2.03 -7.20 -6.60
N LEU A 148 1.22 -6.29 -6.05
CA LEU A 148 1.00 -4.97 -6.66
C LEU A 148 2.30 -4.17 -6.76
N TYR A 149 3.15 -4.24 -5.75
CA TYR A 149 4.43 -3.52 -5.73
C TYR A 149 5.46 -4.16 -6.66
N HIS A 150 5.64 -5.49 -6.57
CA HIS A 150 6.69 -6.20 -7.30
C HIS A 150 6.26 -6.70 -8.69
N ARG A 151 4.95 -6.76 -8.99
CA ARG A 151 4.41 -7.26 -10.27
C ARG A 151 3.22 -6.42 -10.72
N PRO A 152 3.37 -5.09 -10.86
CA PRO A 152 2.30 -4.24 -11.36
C PRO A 152 1.97 -4.60 -12.81
N ALA A 153 0.67 -4.86 -13.06
CA ALA A 153 0.21 -5.31 -14.37
C ALA A 153 0.27 -4.21 -15.44
N THR A 154 0.15 -2.95 -15.02
CA THR A 154 0.19 -1.79 -15.92
C THR A 154 1.11 -0.71 -15.35
N ARG A 155 1.57 0.18 -16.24
CA ARG A 155 2.36 1.35 -15.82
C ARG A 155 1.58 2.24 -14.85
N VAL A 156 0.26 2.36 -15.02
CA VAL A 156 -0.61 3.10 -14.09
C VAL A 156 -0.55 2.52 -12.69
N VAL A 157 -0.62 1.18 -12.56
CA VAL A 157 -0.49 0.51 -11.27
C VAL A 157 0.92 0.74 -10.69
N ALA A 158 1.97 0.61 -11.51
CA ALA A 158 3.35 0.83 -11.08
C ALA A 158 3.56 2.24 -10.51
N ASP A 159 3.07 3.27 -11.20
CA ASP A 159 3.18 4.67 -10.79
C ASP A 159 2.38 4.95 -9.50
N PHE A 160 1.23 4.27 -9.34
CA PHE A 160 0.37 4.47 -8.17
C PHE A 160 0.93 3.81 -6.91
N VAL A 161 1.50 2.60 -7.01
CA VAL A 161 1.87 1.80 -5.83
C VAL A 161 3.26 2.10 -5.28
N GLY A 162 4.03 2.98 -5.89
CA GLY A 162 5.32 3.37 -5.32
C GLY A 162 6.24 4.07 -6.30
N LEU A 163 7.32 4.59 -5.73
CA LEU A 163 8.39 5.21 -6.50
C LEU A 163 9.04 4.17 -7.43
N GLY A 164 9.39 4.59 -8.64
CA GLY A 164 10.11 3.76 -9.59
C GLY A 164 10.60 4.57 -10.77
N ALA A 165 11.57 4.03 -11.48
CA ALA A 165 12.09 4.57 -12.73
C ALA A 165 11.81 3.59 -13.88
N PHE A 166 11.49 4.12 -15.04
CA PHE A 166 11.25 3.33 -16.24
C PHE A 166 12.44 3.50 -17.18
N LEU A 167 13.27 2.49 -17.29
CA LEU A 167 14.46 2.50 -18.13
C LEU A 167 14.18 1.83 -19.48
N PRO A 168 14.74 2.37 -20.57
CA PRO A 168 14.74 1.67 -21.82
C PRO A 168 15.57 0.39 -21.72
N GLY A 169 15.08 -0.69 -22.28
CA GLY A 169 15.75 -1.97 -22.31
C GLY A 169 15.50 -2.72 -23.60
N ARG A 170 16.18 -3.85 -23.75
CA ARG A 170 16.01 -4.77 -24.88
C ARG A 170 15.99 -6.20 -24.37
N ILE A 171 15.04 -6.99 -24.87
CA ILE A 171 15.01 -8.45 -24.63
C ILE A 171 15.73 -9.17 -25.77
N GLU A 172 16.63 -10.06 -25.40
CA GLU A 172 17.28 -11.00 -26.29
C GLU A 172 16.91 -12.43 -25.87
N HIS A 173 16.45 -13.23 -26.84
CA HIS A 173 16.18 -14.65 -26.64
C HIS A 173 17.30 -15.45 -27.32
N LYS A 174 18.06 -16.21 -26.52
CA LYS A 174 19.15 -17.06 -27.01
C LYS A 174 19.19 -18.38 -26.26
N ASP A 175 19.24 -19.49 -27.00
CA ASP A 175 19.35 -20.84 -26.46
C ASP A 175 18.28 -21.20 -25.39
N GLY A 176 17.05 -20.69 -25.57
CA GLY A 176 15.95 -20.91 -24.61
C GLY A 176 16.03 -20.05 -23.35
N LEU A 177 16.99 -19.12 -23.28
CA LEU A 177 17.12 -18.15 -22.19
C LEU A 177 16.73 -16.76 -22.69
N SER A 178 15.92 -16.07 -21.90
CA SER A 178 15.59 -14.68 -22.14
C SER A 178 16.43 -13.77 -21.24
N THR A 179 17.08 -12.78 -21.83
CA THR A 179 17.91 -11.81 -21.11
C THR A 179 17.42 -10.41 -21.40
N VAL A 180 17.25 -9.61 -20.36
CA VAL A 180 16.98 -8.18 -20.46
C VAL A 180 18.28 -7.42 -20.36
N HIS A 181 18.54 -6.56 -21.34
CA HIS A 181 19.66 -5.64 -21.36
C HIS A 181 19.16 -4.24 -21.05
N ILE A 182 19.72 -3.62 -20.01
CA ILE A 182 19.51 -2.23 -19.62
C ILE A 182 20.88 -1.56 -19.42
N GLU A 183 20.92 -0.25 -19.23
CA GLU A 183 22.16 0.50 -18.99
C GLU A 183 22.93 0.01 -17.73
N LEU A 184 22.20 -0.54 -16.75
CA LEU A 184 22.81 -1.09 -15.51
C LEU A 184 23.40 -2.51 -15.68
N GLY A 185 23.24 -3.13 -16.84
CA GLY A 185 23.75 -4.48 -17.11
C GLY A 185 22.73 -5.39 -17.78
N SER A 186 23.05 -6.67 -17.75
CA SER A 186 22.24 -7.72 -18.39
C SER A 186 21.72 -8.68 -17.33
N LEU A 187 20.44 -8.97 -17.37
CA LEU A 187 19.74 -9.76 -16.38
C LEU A 187 19.00 -10.93 -17.03
N PRO A 188 19.23 -12.15 -16.57
CA PRO A 188 18.45 -13.28 -17.04
C PRO A 188 17.01 -13.17 -16.49
N ILE A 189 16.03 -13.34 -17.37
CA ILE A 189 14.63 -13.51 -16.96
C ILE A 189 14.55 -14.94 -16.40
N ARG A 190 14.50 -15.07 -15.08
CA ARG A 190 14.28 -16.36 -14.43
C ARG A 190 12.78 -16.59 -14.37
N GLU A 191 12.30 -17.58 -15.13
CA GLU A 191 10.94 -18.11 -14.96
C GLU A 191 10.80 -18.68 -13.54
N ARG A 192 10.25 -17.91 -12.63
CA ARG A 192 9.78 -18.42 -11.33
C ARG A 192 8.29 -18.71 -11.43
N THR A 193 7.99 -19.97 -11.59
CA THR A 193 6.81 -20.81 -11.32
C THR A 193 5.51 -20.11 -10.84
N ASP A 194 4.98 -19.17 -11.64
CA ASP A 194 3.54 -18.87 -11.69
C ASP A 194 3.19 -18.75 -13.19
N GLN A 195 3.10 -19.92 -13.81
CA GLN A 195 3.14 -20.16 -15.25
C GLN A 195 2.08 -19.44 -16.11
N ALA A 196 0.99 -18.96 -15.56
CA ALA A 196 -0.13 -18.50 -16.38
C ALA A 196 -0.03 -17.03 -16.86
N MET A 197 0.80 -16.18 -16.25
CA MET A 197 0.94 -14.76 -16.66
C MET A 197 2.32 -14.42 -17.23
N ALA A 198 3.37 -15.17 -16.88
CA ALA A 198 4.72 -14.94 -17.40
C ALA A 198 4.83 -15.40 -18.87
N GLU A 199 4.18 -16.50 -19.23
CA GLU A 199 4.14 -17.00 -20.61
C GLU A 199 3.42 -16.05 -21.57
N ALA A 200 2.37 -15.37 -21.12
CA ALA A 200 1.62 -14.42 -21.96
C ALA A 200 2.37 -13.09 -22.21
N GLN A 201 3.33 -12.73 -21.37
CA GLN A 201 4.08 -11.48 -21.52
C GLN A 201 5.48 -11.68 -22.12
N ALA A 202 6.19 -12.77 -21.80
CA ALA A 202 7.56 -12.99 -22.26
C ALA A 202 7.66 -13.46 -23.71
N ASP A 203 6.75 -14.31 -24.16
CA ASP A 203 6.80 -14.88 -25.52
C ASP A 203 6.46 -13.90 -26.65
N HIS A 204 5.83 -12.76 -26.31
CA HIS A 204 5.45 -11.74 -27.30
C HIS A 204 6.33 -10.49 -27.29
N LEU A 205 7.20 -10.31 -26.28
CA LEU A 205 8.09 -9.16 -26.18
C LEU A 205 9.45 -9.47 -26.80
N SER A 206 9.63 -9.16 -28.07
CA SER A 206 10.93 -9.13 -28.73
C SER A 206 11.26 -7.70 -29.13
N GLY A 207 12.46 -7.21 -28.75
CA GLY A 207 12.93 -5.89 -29.15
C GLY A 207 13.00 -4.87 -28.01
N GLU A 208 12.61 -3.62 -28.30
CA GLU A 208 12.68 -2.52 -27.35
C GLU A 208 11.54 -2.59 -26.32
N ILE A 209 11.90 -2.54 -25.06
CA ILE A 209 10.99 -2.60 -23.92
C ILE A 209 11.28 -1.45 -22.94
N THR A 210 10.40 -1.29 -21.97
CA THR A 210 10.62 -0.44 -20.80
C THR A 210 10.68 -1.33 -19.57
N VAL A 211 11.71 -1.16 -18.75
CA VAL A 211 11.93 -1.91 -17.50
C VAL A 211 11.63 -1.02 -16.32
N LEU A 212 10.80 -1.48 -15.40
CA LEU A 212 10.56 -0.82 -14.13
C LEU A 212 11.68 -1.18 -13.16
N LEU A 213 12.30 -0.18 -12.55
CA LEU A 213 13.22 -0.31 -11.42
C LEU A 213 12.64 0.36 -10.19
N ARG A 214 12.56 -0.36 -9.10
CA ARG A 214 12.21 0.18 -7.79
C ARG A 214 13.48 0.69 -7.09
N PRO A 215 13.36 1.62 -6.14
CA PRO A 215 14.53 2.13 -5.40
C PRO A 215 15.29 1.06 -4.61
N ASP A 216 14.64 -0.01 -4.23
CA ASP A 216 15.18 -1.18 -3.53
C ASP A 216 15.86 -2.20 -4.47
N ASP A 217 15.61 -2.11 -5.78
CA ASP A 217 16.31 -2.90 -6.80
C ASP A 217 17.72 -2.36 -7.12
N VAL A 218 18.03 -1.12 -6.70
CA VAL A 218 19.29 -0.45 -7.01
C VAL A 218 20.15 -0.38 -5.75
N ILE A 219 21.24 -1.13 -5.75
CA ILE A 219 22.13 -1.25 -4.60
C ILE A 219 23.42 -0.46 -4.85
N HIS A 220 23.88 0.27 -3.82
CA HIS A 220 25.19 0.87 -3.79
C HIS A 220 26.25 -0.23 -3.73
N ASP A 221 27.25 -0.14 -4.62
CA ASP A 221 28.37 -1.10 -4.72
C ASP A 221 29.61 -0.39 -5.28
N ASP A 222 30.55 -0.06 -4.41
CA ASP A 222 31.79 0.63 -4.77
C ASP A 222 32.63 -0.12 -5.80
N ALA A 223 32.48 -1.45 -5.88
CA ALA A 223 33.19 -2.29 -6.84
C ALA A 223 32.52 -2.34 -8.22
N SER A 224 31.31 -1.78 -8.36
CA SER A 224 30.57 -1.80 -9.61
C SER A 224 31.24 -0.96 -10.70
N PRO A 225 31.36 -1.48 -11.93
CA PRO A 225 31.80 -0.67 -13.07
C PRO A 225 30.76 0.37 -13.51
N VAL A 226 29.49 0.19 -13.12
CA VAL A 226 28.42 1.13 -13.44
C VAL A 226 28.43 2.26 -12.42
N GLN A 227 28.68 3.47 -12.91
CA GLN A 227 28.75 4.65 -12.07
C GLN A 227 27.57 5.58 -12.36
N ALA A 228 26.97 6.12 -11.29
CA ALA A 228 25.89 7.11 -11.39
C ALA A 228 26.22 8.34 -10.53
N GLN A 229 25.76 9.52 -10.95
CA GLN A 229 25.95 10.76 -10.20
C GLN A 229 24.79 11.00 -9.26
N VAL A 230 25.08 11.33 -8.00
CA VAL A 230 24.08 11.74 -7.02
C VAL A 230 23.57 13.15 -7.37
N VAL A 231 22.35 13.27 -7.87
CA VAL A 231 21.75 14.58 -8.22
C VAL A 231 20.83 15.12 -7.15
N ARG A 232 20.25 14.22 -6.32
CA ARG A 232 19.46 14.60 -5.13
C ARG A 232 19.62 13.55 -4.05
N LYS A 233 19.48 13.98 -2.79
CA LYS A 233 19.39 13.08 -1.65
C LYS A 233 18.34 13.54 -0.65
N ALA A 234 17.61 12.60 -0.09
CA ALA A 234 16.67 12.83 0.99
C ALA A 234 16.96 11.84 2.14
N PHE A 235 17.29 12.36 3.32
CA PHE A 235 17.52 11.56 4.50
C PHE A 235 16.18 11.05 5.05
N ARG A 236 16.05 9.73 5.25
CA ARG A 236 14.86 9.04 5.77
C ARG A 236 15.16 8.24 7.04
N GLY A 237 16.07 8.71 7.88
CA GLY A 237 16.49 8.01 9.10
C GLY A 237 17.46 6.88 8.81
N ALA A 238 17.00 5.65 8.71
CA ALA A 238 17.84 4.48 8.46
C ALA A 238 18.47 4.44 7.04
N GLN A 239 17.93 5.20 6.10
CA GLN A 239 18.32 5.20 4.69
C GLN A 239 18.30 6.60 4.10
N PHE A 240 19.11 6.80 3.05
CA PHE A 240 18.94 7.87 2.08
C PHE A 240 18.12 7.38 0.89
N LEU A 241 17.20 8.20 0.41
CA LEU A 241 16.67 8.10 -0.94
C LEU A 241 17.51 8.98 -1.85
N TYR A 242 18.34 8.38 -2.67
CA TYR A 242 19.09 9.08 -3.71
C TYR A 242 18.28 9.14 -5.02
N THR A 243 18.38 10.28 -5.73
CA THR A 243 18.11 10.34 -7.16
C THR A 243 19.47 10.33 -7.83
N LEU A 244 19.70 9.36 -8.70
CA LEU A 244 20.94 9.11 -9.39
C LEU A 244 20.75 9.36 -10.89
N GLU A 245 21.73 9.98 -11.53
CA GLU A 245 21.79 10.19 -12.98
C GLU A 245 22.84 9.26 -13.59
N LEU A 246 22.40 8.47 -14.56
CA LEU A 246 23.26 7.57 -15.35
C LEU A 246 24.01 8.35 -16.44
N PRO A 247 25.08 7.79 -17.02
CA PRO A 247 25.81 8.41 -18.14
C PRO A 247 24.93 8.78 -19.34
N SER A 248 23.81 8.08 -19.56
CA SER A 248 22.80 8.39 -20.60
C SER A 248 21.97 9.63 -20.32
N GLY A 249 22.05 10.20 -19.09
CA GLY A 249 21.14 11.23 -18.60
C GLY A 249 19.82 10.68 -18.02
N THR A 250 19.65 9.36 -18.02
CA THR A 250 18.47 8.74 -17.40
C THR A 250 18.58 8.83 -15.87
N THR A 251 17.49 9.21 -15.21
CA THR A 251 17.45 9.27 -13.75
C THR A 251 16.74 8.07 -13.15
N LEU A 252 17.26 7.59 -12.03
CA LEU A 252 16.67 6.52 -11.24
C LEU A 252 16.78 6.84 -9.74
N MET A 253 16.13 6.04 -8.90
CA MET A 253 16.19 6.19 -7.45
C MET A 253 16.81 4.95 -6.82
N ALA A 254 17.52 5.16 -5.69
CA ALA A 254 18.11 4.10 -4.89
C ALA A 254 17.89 4.35 -3.40
N LEU A 255 17.58 3.29 -2.66
CA LEU A 255 17.56 3.29 -1.20
C LEU A 255 18.92 2.79 -0.69
N VAL A 256 19.70 3.70 -0.11
CA VAL A 256 21.05 3.42 0.37
C VAL A 256 21.09 3.56 1.89
N PRO A 257 21.70 2.62 2.64
CA PRO A 257 21.82 2.72 4.09
C PRO A 257 22.45 4.04 4.54
N SER A 258 21.97 4.63 5.63
CA SER A 258 22.33 5.99 6.05
C SER A 258 23.80 6.20 6.43
N HIS A 259 24.56 5.12 6.63
CA HIS A 259 26.01 5.19 6.86
C HIS A 259 26.84 5.41 5.57
N HIS A 260 26.22 5.34 4.39
CA HIS A 260 26.83 5.73 3.10
C HIS A 260 26.33 7.12 2.71
N ASP A 261 26.92 8.16 3.32
CA ASP A 261 26.53 9.55 3.09
C ASP A 261 27.38 10.18 1.97
N HIS A 262 26.89 10.06 0.74
CA HIS A 262 27.53 10.64 -0.44
C HIS A 262 27.07 12.08 -0.70
N ALA A 263 27.98 12.92 -1.23
CA ALA A 263 27.67 14.30 -1.56
C ALA A 263 26.87 14.40 -2.88
N ILE A 264 26.06 15.46 -3.01
CA ILE A 264 25.44 15.80 -4.31
C ILE A 264 26.56 16.14 -5.29
N GLY A 265 26.53 15.56 -6.49
CA GLY A 265 27.57 15.67 -7.52
C GLY A 265 28.59 14.53 -7.47
N GLU A 266 28.66 13.77 -6.40
CA GLU A 266 29.55 12.61 -6.27
C GLU A 266 29.09 11.48 -7.21
N ARG A 267 30.07 10.72 -7.74
CA ARG A 267 29.81 9.50 -8.50
C ARG A 267 29.99 8.30 -7.60
N ILE A 268 28.99 7.43 -7.61
CA ILE A 268 28.97 6.21 -6.82
C ILE A 268 28.75 5.00 -7.71
N GLY A 269 29.35 3.87 -7.34
CA GLY A 269 29.10 2.60 -7.98
C GLY A 269 27.73 2.07 -7.60
N ILE A 270 26.98 1.57 -8.57
CA ILE A 270 25.68 0.95 -8.37
C ILE A 270 25.58 -0.35 -9.14
N ARG A 271 24.81 -1.28 -8.61
CA ARG A 271 24.40 -2.49 -9.31
C ARG A 271 22.90 -2.71 -9.21
N PHE A 272 22.39 -3.42 -10.16
CA PHE A 272 21.02 -3.91 -10.12
C PHE A 272 20.96 -5.24 -9.40
N ASP A 273 20.02 -5.39 -8.46
CA ASP A 273 19.81 -6.61 -7.69
C ASP A 273 18.31 -6.80 -7.45
N ALA A 274 17.64 -7.46 -8.38
CA ALA A 274 16.24 -7.79 -8.23
C ALA A 274 15.99 -9.27 -8.55
N ASP A 275 15.12 -9.87 -7.75
CA ASP A 275 14.68 -11.26 -7.94
C ASP A 275 13.71 -11.42 -9.11
N HIS A 276 13.16 -10.30 -9.62
CA HIS A 276 12.15 -10.26 -10.66
C HIS A 276 12.31 -9.00 -11.49
N ILE A 277 11.92 -9.08 -12.76
CA ILE A 277 11.99 -7.97 -13.70
C ILE A 277 10.57 -7.69 -14.19
N VAL A 278 10.13 -6.44 -14.06
CA VAL A 278 8.85 -5.98 -14.62
C VAL A 278 9.13 -5.22 -15.91
N THR A 279 8.55 -5.70 -17.00
CA THR A 279 8.73 -5.11 -18.33
C THR A 279 7.39 -4.68 -18.91
N TYR A 280 7.43 -3.61 -19.67
CA TYR A 280 6.29 -3.11 -20.44
C TYR A 280 6.69 -2.91 -21.89
N GLU A 281 5.74 -3.06 -22.80
CA GLU A 281 5.94 -2.65 -24.18
C GLU A 281 6.31 -1.16 -24.24
N LYS A 282 7.24 -0.82 -25.13
CA LYS A 282 7.56 0.57 -25.38
C LYS A 282 6.32 1.26 -25.96
N SER A 283 5.69 2.13 -25.17
CA SER A 283 4.62 2.96 -25.71
C SER A 283 5.15 3.78 -26.89
N PRO A 284 4.43 3.84 -28.03
CA PRO A 284 4.82 4.72 -29.12
C PRO A 284 4.92 6.14 -28.57
N SER A 285 6.09 6.76 -28.76
CA SER A 285 6.33 8.17 -28.40
C SER A 285 5.26 9.05 -29.05
N ARG A 286 4.46 9.73 -28.21
CA ARG A 286 3.54 10.77 -28.65
C ARG A 286 4.29 12.00 -29.11
#